data_fcf9ad83586c87da47bb0816b78a3d00
#
_entry.id   fcf9ad83586c87da47bb0816b78a3d00
#
_cell.length_a   1.000
_cell.length_b   1.000
_cell.length_c   1.000
_cell.angle_alpha   90.00
_cell.angle_beta   90.00
_cell.angle_gamma   90.00
#
_symmetry.space_group_name_H-M   'P 1'
#
loop_
_entity.id
_entity.type
_entity.pdbx_description
1 polymer ?
#
loop_
_entity_poly.entity_id
_entity_poly.type
_entity_poly.pdbx_seq_one_letter_code
_entity_poly.pdbx_strand_id
1 'polypeptide(L)'
;NLNNRKLLQEYARYQIGITGLTIGNIRSQQNYVKKFLKYLGPDVCALDVTEKQIGAYFKEIQQQEIQAETVNRQILDITKFYEYLKIKKHIKAIPFHPEYYEQKVYPIHHDRSVDEDIYMEILHKLNLFPEELRLIFLHLWATGLRISEVCTLKGDAYYWDGEDAWIKVYQIKMKADKMIPVPFMLYEVMQQYIKKNHIHANDYVFQAEQGGAYRIGSFVKRFRTQCKKHKIADCEYVFKTHDYRHTLATQFYDDGVPIQTIRDYLGHVAEEMTKQYVDYMPKKIEKANDNYFDKPENNI
;
A
#
# COMPACT_ATOMS: atom_id res chain seq x y z
N ASN A 1 -32.20 6.12 -9.19
CA ASN A 1 -33.23 5.58 -8.32
C ASN A 1 -33.05 6.12 -6.90
N LEU A 2 -34.12 6.75 -6.35
CA LEU A 2 -34.10 7.37 -5.02
C LEU A 2 -33.96 6.31 -3.91
N ASN A 3 -34.59 5.14 -4.09
CA ASN A 3 -34.54 4.04 -3.15
C ASN A 3 -33.11 3.48 -3.06
N ASN A 4 -32.42 3.29 -4.19
CA ASN A 4 -31.04 2.85 -4.22
C ASN A 4 -30.11 3.80 -3.47
N ARG A 5 -30.35 5.12 -3.56
CA ARG A 5 -29.58 6.13 -2.83
C ARG A 5 -29.80 6.03 -1.32
N LYS A 6 -31.03 5.79 -0.88
CA LYS A 6 -31.35 5.57 0.54
C LYS A 6 -30.69 4.30 1.06
N LEU A 7 -30.82 3.18 0.34
CA LEU A 7 -30.20 1.91 0.72
C LEU A 7 -28.68 2.02 0.84
N LEU A 8 -28.02 2.73 -0.09
CA LEU A 8 -26.57 2.96 -0.04
C LEU A 8 -26.17 3.81 1.18
N GLN A 9 -26.97 4.83 1.53
CA GLN A 9 -26.72 5.65 2.74
C GLN A 9 -26.92 4.86 4.04
N GLU A 10 -27.96 4.03 4.10
CA GLU A 10 -28.22 3.16 5.25
C GLU A 10 -27.10 2.12 5.42
N TYR A 11 -26.65 1.54 4.32
CA TYR A 11 -25.49 0.64 4.33
C TYR A 11 -24.23 1.33 4.83
N ALA A 12 -23.95 2.55 4.41
CA ALA A 12 -22.81 3.33 4.91
C ALA A 12 -22.91 3.58 6.43
N ARG A 13 -24.09 3.94 6.94
CA ARG A 13 -24.32 4.12 8.39
C ARG A 13 -24.12 2.81 9.16
N TYR A 14 -24.60 1.70 8.62
CA TYR A 14 -24.37 0.37 9.19
C TYR A 14 -22.88 0.03 9.26
N GLN A 15 -22.14 0.26 8.18
CA GLN A 15 -20.71 0.01 8.15
C GLN A 15 -19.96 0.85 9.19
N ILE A 16 -20.27 2.14 9.30
CA ILE A 16 -19.65 3.04 10.28
C ILE A 16 -19.96 2.61 11.71
N GLY A 17 -21.21 2.24 12.00
CA GLY A 17 -21.66 1.97 13.36
C GLY A 17 -21.36 0.58 13.89
N ILE A 18 -21.22 -0.42 13.02
CA ILE A 18 -21.24 -1.83 13.45
C ILE A 18 -20.01 -2.64 13.01
N THR A 19 -19.43 -2.35 11.82
CA THR A 19 -18.45 -3.28 11.25
C THR A 19 -17.01 -3.08 11.72
N GLY A 20 -16.69 -2.02 12.43
CA GLY A 20 -15.32 -1.69 12.84
C GLY A 20 -14.35 -1.41 11.68
N LEU A 21 -14.85 -1.29 10.45
CA LEU A 21 -14.05 -1.00 9.27
C LEU A 21 -13.51 0.43 9.29
N THR A 22 -12.32 0.62 8.72
CA THR A 22 -11.79 1.97 8.52
C THR A 22 -12.61 2.74 7.48
N ILE A 23 -12.67 4.06 7.62
CA ILE A 23 -13.39 4.95 6.66
C ILE A 23 -12.88 4.74 5.23
N GLY A 24 -11.58 4.46 5.04
CA GLY A 24 -11.00 4.15 3.73
C GLY A 24 -11.58 2.89 3.11
N ASN A 25 -11.72 1.81 3.89
CA ASN A 25 -12.32 0.56 3.43
C ASN A 25 -13.81 0.74 3.13
N ILE A 26 -14.54 1.44 4.01
CA ILE A 26 -15.97 1.76 3.78
C ILE A 26 -16.14 2.51 2.47
N ARG A 27 -15.33 3.55 2.23
CA ARG A 27 -15.37 4.34 0.99
C ARG A 27 -15.10 3.48 -0.25
N SER A 28 -14.13 2.57 -0.18
CA SER A 28 -13.82 1.65 -1.27
C SER A 28 -15.01 0.74 -1.59
N GLN A 29 -15.60 0.09 -0.59
CA GLN A 29 -16.77 -0.77 -0.73
C GLN A 29 -17.98 0.01 -1.29
N GLN A 30 -18.25 1.19 -0.74
CA GLN A 30 -19.31 2.06 -1.21
C GLN A 30 -19.13 2.46 -2.69
N ASN A 31 -17.90 2.65 -3.15
CA ASN A 31 -17.63 2.98 -4.55
C ASN A 31 -18.02 1.84 -5.50
N TYR A 32 -17.72 0.59 -5.15
CA TYR A 32 -18.10 -0.55 -5.98
C TYR A 32 -19.61 -0.77 -6.00
N VAL A 33 -20.27 -0.71 -4.84
CA VAL A 33 -21.74 -0.77 -4.77
C VAL A 33 -22.37 0.37 -5.57
N LYS A 34 -21.83 1.59 -5.48
CA LYS A 34 -22.32 2.75 -6.24
C LYS A 34 -22.17 2.55 -7.76
N LYS A 35 -21.06 1.95 -8.23
CA LYS A 35 -20.89 1.62 -9.65
C LYS A 35 -21.96 0.64 -10.12
N PHE A 36 -22.19 -0.42 -9.35
CA PHE A 36 -23.24 -1.39 -9.62
C PHE A 36 -24.64 -0.75 -9.69
N LEU A 37 -25.01 0.07 -8.68
CA LEU A 37 -26.29 0.77 -8.65
C LEU A 37 -26.46 1.76 -9.82
N LYS A 38 -25.36 2.34 -10.31
CA LYS A 38 -25.36 3.16 -11.53
C LYS A 38 -25.62 2.33 -12.79
N TYR A 39 -25.01 1.15 -12.88
CA TYR A 39 -25.24 0.22 -13.99
C TYR A 39 -26.71 -0.20 -14.10
N LEU A 40 -27.38 -0.46 -12.99
CA LEU A 40 -28.81 -0.81 -12.97
C LEU A 40 -29.71 0.29 -13.53
N GLY A 41 -29.23 1.54 -13.55
CA GLY A 41 -30.00 2.67 -14.04
C GLY A 41 -31.02 3.25 -13.05
N PRO A 42 -31.82 4.23 -13.50
CA PRO A 42 -32.74 4.94 -12.62
C PRO A 42 -34.00 4.16 -12.26
N ASP A 43 -34.39 3.21 -13.10
CA ASP A 43 -35.70 2.53 -12.99
C ASP A 43 -35.65 1.25 -12.16
N VAL A 44 -34.46 0.64 -12.02
CA VAL A 44 -34.28 -0.62 -11.30
C VAL A 44 -33.92 -0.37 -9.84
N CYS A 45 -34.71 -0.95 -8.92
CA CYS A 45 -34.39 -0.96 -7.49
C CYS A 45 -33.48 -2.15 -7.18
N ALA A 46 -32.48 -1.94 -6.32
CA ALA A 46 -31.56 -3.01 -5.88
C ALA A 46 -32.29 -4.19 -5.18
N LEU A 47 -33.51 -3.95 -4.66
CA LEU A 47 -34.32 -4.97 -4.01
C LEU A 47 -35.01 -5.91 -5.00
N ASP A 48 -35.20 -5.48 -6.26
CA ASP A 48 -35.93 -6.18 -7.31
C ASP A 48 -35.00 -6.74 -8.39
N VAL A 49 -33.69 -6.71 -8.14
CA VAL A 49 -32.69 -7.16 -9.10
C VAL A 49 -32.72 -8.68 -9.24
N THR A 50 -32.75 -9.14 -10.47
CA THR A 50 -32.68 -10.56 -10.83
C THR A 50 -31.25 -11.06 -10.96
N GLU A 51 -31.05 -12.36 -10.79
CA GLU A 51 -29.74 -13.02 -11.03
C GLU A 51 -29.18 -12.69 -12.42
N LYS A 52 -30.05 -12.66 -13.44
CA LYS A 52 -29.64 -12.32 -14.82
C LYS A 52 -29.04 -10.92 -14.93
N GLN A 53 -29.60 -9.93 -14.24
CA GLN A 53 -29.10 -8.55 -14.27
C GLN A 53 -27.77 -8.42 -13.54
N ILE A 54 -27.61 -9.08 -12.39
CA ILE A 54 -26.34 -9.11 -11.66
C ILE A 54 -25.27 -9.87 -12.45
N GLY A 55 -25.63 -11.02 -13.02
CA GLY A 55 -24.71 -11.81 -13.84
C GLY A 55 -24.25 -11.04 -15.08
N ALA A 56 -25.10 -10.22 -15.69
CA ALA A 56 -24.72 -9.36 -16.81
C ALA A 56 -23.68 -8.31 -16.35
N TYR A 57 -23.87 -7.68 -15.19
CA TYR A 57 -22.91 -6.74 -14.63
C TYR A 57 -21.55 -7.42 -14.32
N PHE A 58 -21.58 -8.59 -13.68
CA PHE A 58 -20.33 -9.30 -13.36
C PHE A 58 -19.58 -9.73 -14.63
N LYS A 59 -20.27 -10.16 -15.67
CA LYS A 59 -19.65 -10.44 -16.97
C LYS A 59 -19.02 -9.19 -17.60
N GLU A 60 -19.67 -8.03 -17.49
CA GLU A 60 -19.12 -6.77 -17.98
C GLU A 60 -17.83 -6.37 -17.26
N ILE A 61 -17.77 -6.49 -15.92
CA ILE A 61 -16.53 -6.19 -15.19
C ILE A 61 -15.43 -7.22 -15.44
N GLN A 62 -15.75 -8.49 -15.72
CA GLN A 62 -14.80 -9.52 -16.08
C GLN A 62 -14.16 -9.28 -17.47
N GLN A 63 -14.84 -8.58 -18.36
CA GLN A 63 -14.34 -8.21 -19.70
C GLN A 63 -13.45 -6.96 -19.68
N GLN A 64 -13.37 -6.25 -18.54
CA GLN A 64 -12.47 -5.11 -18.40
C GLN A 64 -11.02 -5.59 -18.23
N GLU A 65 -10.07 -4.79 -18.72
CA GLU A 65 -8.62 -5.04 -18.54
C GLU A 65 -8.18 -4.71 -17.10
N ILE A 66 -8.73 -5.43 -16.11
CA ILE A 66 -8.39 -5.29 -14.70
C ILE A 66 -8.00 -6.65 -14.11
N GLN A 67 -7.19 -6.62 -13.06
CA GLN A 67 -6.72 -7.82 -12.36
C GLN A 67 -7.89 -8.64 -11.77
N ALA A 68 -7.77 -9.97 -11.79
CA ALA A 68 -8.77 -10.89 -11.25
C ALA A 68 -9.11 -10.59 -9.78
N GLU A 69 -8.12 -10.21 -8.95
CA GLU A 69 -8.34 -9.79 -7.56
C GLU A 69 -9.25 -8.56 -7.46
N THR A 70 -9.13 -7.63 -8.42
CA THR A 70 -9.98 -6.43 -8.45
C THR A 70 -11.41 -6.78 -8.85
N VAL A 71 -11.59 -7.72 -9.77
CA VAL A 71 -12.90 -8.26 -10.13
C VAL A 71 -13.55 -8.94 -8.93
N ASN A 72 -12.84 -9.90 -8.32
CA ASN A 72 -13.32 -10.64 -7.15
C ASN A 72 -13.62 -9.71 -5.97
N ARG A 73 -12.84 -8.65 -5.80
CA ARG A 73 -13.10 -7.63 -4.79
C ARG A 73 -14.41 -6.89 -5.05
N GLN A 74 -14.73 -6.55 -6.28
CA GLN A 74 -16.00 -5.93 -6.65
C GLN A 74 -17.18 -6.85 -6.37
N ILE A 75 -17.07 -8.14 -6.76
CA ILE A 75 -18.09 -9.17 -6.48
C ILE A 75 -18.31 -9.27 -4.96
N LEU A 76 -17.25 -9.42 -4.18
CA LEU A 76 -17.32 -9.51 -2.73
C LEU A 76 -17.99 -8.29 -2.09
N ASP A 77 -17.64 -7.07 -2.51
CA ASP A 77 -18.18 -5.86 -1.91
C ASP A 77 -19.68 -5.67 -2.26
N ILE A 78 -20.13 -6.11 -3.43
CA ILE A 78 -21.55 -6.17 -3.81
C ILE A 78 -22.27 -7.27 -3.02
N THR A 79 -21.66 -8.44 -2.83
CA THR A 79 -22.19 -9.53 -2.00
C THR A 79 -22.46 -9.04 -0.58
N LYS A 80 -21.50 -8.35 0.04
CA LYS A 80 -21.66 -7.76 1.38
C LYS A 80 -22.80 -6.74 1.47
N PHE A 81 -23.04 -6.01 0.41
CA PHE A 81 -24.22 -5.12 0.34
C PHE A 81 -25.52 -5.92 0.35
N TYR A 82 -25.62 -7.00 -0.40
CA TYR A 82 -26.80 -7.88 -0.40
C TYR A 82 -26.95 -8.66 0.91
N GLU A 83 -25.85 -9.08 1.55
CA GLU A 83 -25.86 -9.64 2.91
C GLU A 83 -26.47 -8.64 3.91
N TYR A 84 -26.06 -7.36 3.84
CA TYR A 84 -26.64 -6.31 4.64
C TYR A 84 -28.16 -6.17 4.38
N LEU A 85 -28.59 -6.15 3.12
CA LEU A 85 -30.03 -6.07 2.78
C LEU A 85 -30.81 -7.26 3.36
N LYS A 86 -30.23 -8.47 3.34
CA LYS A 86 -30.81 -9.66 3.95
C LYS A 86 -30.87 -9.56 5.48
N ILE A 87 -29.82 -9.10 6.14
CA ILE A 87 -29.79 -8.89 7.61
C ILE A 87 -30.86 -7.89 8.02
N LYS A 88 -31.06 -6.82 7.25
CA LYS A 88 -32.12 -5.81 7.50
C LYS A 88 -33.51 -6.26 7.06
N LYS A 89 -33.66 -7.49 6.59
CA LYS A 89 -34.94 -8.06 6.09
C LYS A 89 -35.57 -7.29 4.92
N HIS A 90 -34.76 -6.55 4.17
CA HIS A 90 -35.20 -5.92 2.92
C HIS A 90 -35.41 -6.95 1.81
N ILE A 91 -34.63 -8.03 1.84
CA ILE A 91 -34.74 -9.18 0.94
C ILE A 91 -34.75 -10.48 1.74
N LYS A 92 -35.33 -11.55 1.17
CA LYS A 92 -35.38 -12.89 1.80
C LYS A 92 -34.09 -13.68 1.55
N ALA A 93 -33.54 -13.58 0.36
CA ALA A 93 -32.32 -14.29 -0.08
C ALA A 93 -31.48 -13.38 -0.98
N ILE A 94 -30.19 -13.64 -1.05
CA ILE A 94 -29.27 -13.01 -2.01
C ILE A 94 -29.65 -13.55 -3.40
N PRO A 95 -29.86 -12.68 -4.41
CA PRO A 95 -30.38 -13.11 -5.72
C PRO A 95 -29.35 -13.73 -6.65
N PHE A 96 -28.17 -14.09 -6.16
CA PHE A 96 -27.08 -14.69 -6.97
C PHE A 96 -26.11 -15.49 -6.08
N HIS A 97 -25.27 -16.30 -6.73
CA HIS A 97 -24.21 -17.08 -6.13
C HIS A 97 -22.85 -16.50 -6.51
N PRO A 98 -22.14 -15.79 -5.58
CA PRO A 98 -20.87 -15.11 -5.89
C PRO A 98 -19.83 -16.03 -6.52
N GLU A 99 -19.73 -17.25 -6.01
CA GLU A 99 -18.77 -18.28 -6.43
C GLU A 99 -18.81 -18.62 -7.92
N TYR A 100 -19.94 -18.37 -8.60
CA TYR A 100 -20.07 -18.61 -10.05
C TYR A 100 -19.42 -17.51 -10.90
N TYR A 101 -19.09 -16.39 -10.29
CA TYR A 101 -18.55 -15.21 -10.98
C TYR A 101 -17.12 -14.90 -10.60
N GLU A 102 -16.59 -15.53 -9.54
CA GLU A 102 -15.22 -15.32 -9.10
C GLU A 102 -14.23 -15.88 -10.13
N GLN A 103 -13.19 -15.09 -10.39
CA GLN A 103 -12.10 -15.48 -11.28
C GLN A 103 -10.98 -16.14 -10.48
N LYS A 104 -10.36 -17.16 -11.09
CA LYS A 104 -9.18 -17.77 -10.50
C LYS A 104 -8.03 -16.76 -10.49
N VAL A 105 -7.48 -16.52 -9.31
CA VAL A 105 -6.34 -15.66 -9.12
C VAL A 105 -5.08 -16.50 -9.26
N TYR A 106 -4.22 -16.12 -10.22
CA TYR A 106 -2.88 -16.65 -10.31
C TYR A 106 -1.93 -15.62 -9.73
N PRO A 107 -1.14 -15.97 -8.71
CA PRO A 107 -0.15 -15.05 -8.17
C PRO A 107 0.86 -14.73 -9.27
N ILE A 108 0.81 -13.50 -9.78
CA ILE A 108 1.81 -12.98 -10.71
C ILE A 108 2.82 -12.21 -9.85
N HIS A 109 4.01 -12.78 -9.73
CA HIS A 109 5.10 -12.12 -9.04
C HIS A 109 5.78 -11.17 -10.02
N HIS A 110 5.60 -9.89 -9.80
CA HIS A 110 6.34 -8.85 -10.49
C HIS A 110 7.50 -8.41 -9.61
N ASP A 111 8.68 -8.33 -10.18
CA ASP A 111 9.76 -7.58 -9.56
C ASP A 111 9.31 -6.13 -9.41
N ARG A 112 9.27 -5.68 -8.16
CA ARG A 112 8.88 -4.31 -7.80
C ARG A 112 10.05 -3.54 -7.23
N SER A 113 11.23 -4.15 -7.22
CA SER A 113 12.44 -3.46 -6.78
C SER A 113 12.75 -2.30 -7.72
N VAL A 114 13.19 -1.21 -7.15
CA VAL A 114 13.67 -0.06 -7.91
C VAL A 114 15.10 -0.37 -8.33
N ASP A 115 15.40 -0.21 -9.61
CA ASP A 115 16.74 -0.39 -10.13
C ASP A 115 17.74 0.51 -9.40
N GLU A 116 18.94 -0.01 -9.16
CA GLU A 116 19.97 0.68 -8.41
C GLU A 116 20.34 2.03 -9.04
N ASP A 117 20.50 2.07 -10.34
CA ASP A 117 20.82 3.29 -11.07
C ASP A 117 19.79 4.39 -10.85
N ILE A 118 18.50 4.01 -10.77
CA ILE A 118 17.40 4.96 -10.56
C ILE A 118 17.43 5.54 -9.15
N TYR A 119 17.56 4.69 -8.11
CA TYR A 119 17.57 5.24 -6.75
C TYR A 119 18.87 5.97 -6.43
N MET A 120 20.01 5.57 -7.00
CA MET A 120 21.26 6.31 -6.89
C MET A 120 21.17 7.67 -7.58
N GLU A 121 20.57 7.75 -8.74
CA GLU A 121 20.30 9.03 -9.42
C GLU A 121 19.44 9.96 -8.57
N ILE A 122 18.39 9.42 -7.93
CA ILE A 122 17.56 10.20 -7.01
C ILE A 122 18.40 10.71 -5.84
N LEU A 123 19.20 9.85 -5.19
CA LEU A 123 20.05 10.24 -4.05
C LEU A 123 21.04 11.34 -4.42
N HIS A 124 21.70 11.26 -5.59
CA HIS A 124 22.63 12.28 -6.06
C HIS A 124 21.95 13.64 -6.32
N LYS A 125 20.69 13.63 -6.77
CA LYS A 125 19.92 14.84 -7.05
C LYS A 125 19.02 15.29 -5.90
N LEU A 126 19.03 14.56 -4.77
CA LEU A 126 18.07 14.74 -3.69
C LEU A 126 18.17 16.12 -3.00
N ASN A 127 19.37 16.73 -3.00
CA ASN A 127 19.60 18.07 -2.49
C ASN A 127 18.84 19.16 -3.27
N LEU A 128 18.41 18.88 -4.51
CA LEU A 128 17.60 19.76 -5.34
C LEU A 128 16.11 19.70 -5.02
N PHE A 129 15.71 18.74 -4.19
CA PHE A 129 14.32 18.55 -3.81
C PHE A 129 13.99 19.36 -2.56
N PRO A 130 12.73 19.81 -2.38
CA PRO A 130 12.29 20.42 -1.11
C PRO A 130 12.62 19.55 0.09
N GLU A 131 13.02 20.19 1.19
CA GLU A 131 13.56 19.54 2.40
C GLU A 131 12.62 18.44 2.94
N GLU A 132 11.31 18.72 3.06
CA GLU A 132 10.36 17.72 3.58
C GLU A 132 10.27 16.50 2.66
N LEU A 133 10.27 16.70 1.34
CA LEU A 133 10.20 15.60 0.37
C LEU A 133 11.46 14.73 0.43
N ARG A 134 12.62 15.38 0.58
CA ARG A 134 13.91 14.72 0.73
C ARG A 134 13.94 13.85 1.97
N LEU A 135 13.53 14.40 3.12
CA LEU A 135 13.54 13.68 4.39
C LEU A 135 12.53 12.54 4.43
N ILE A 136 11.32 12.73 3.91
CA ILE A 136 10.34 11.64 3.77
C ILE A 136 10.89 10.52 2.88
N PHE A 137 11.52 10.87 1.75
CA PHE A 137 12.11 9.88 0.86
C PHE A 137 13.24 9.09 1.54
N LEU A 138 14.14 9.75 2.28
CA LEU A 138 15.22 9.09 3.01
C LEU A 138 14.70 8.05 4.00
N HIS A 139 13.57 8.31 4.66
CA HIS A 139 12.94 7.29 5.51
C HIS A 139 12.46 6.08 4.70
N LEU A 140 11.80 6.31 3.57
CA LEU A 140 11.33 5.21 2.72
C LEU A 140 12.49 4.35 2.22
N TRP A 141 13.56 4.99 1.77
CA TRP A 141 14.74 4.33 1.23
C TRP A 141 15.55 3.59 2.29
N ALA A 142 15.86 4.26 3.41
CA ALA A 142 16.76 3.72 4.42
C ALA A 142 16.10 2.69 5.35
N THR A 143 14.77 2.74 5.54
CA THR A 143 14.06 1.93 6.54
C THR A 143 12.96 1.05 5.99
N GLY A 144 12.57 1.25 4.73
CA GLY A 144 11.44 0.53 4.14
C GLY A 144 10.09 0.79 4.83
N LEU A 145 9.96 1.84 5.64
CA LEU A 145 8.71 2.24 6.28
C LEU A 145 7.60 2.49 5.26
N ARG A 146 6.36 2.20 5.64
CA ARG A 146 5.22 2.62 4.81
C ARG A 146 5.10 4.13 4.84
N ILE A 147 4.74 4.74 3.72
CA ILE A 147 4.55 6.19 3.63
C ILE A 147 3.57 6.73 4.70
N SER A 148 2.55 5.96 5.07
CA SER A 148 1.62 6.33 6.14
C SER A 148 2.31 6.39 7.51
N GLU A 149 3.27 5.50 7.75
CA GLU A 149 4.05 5.45 8.99
C GLU A 149 4.98 6.67 9.06
N VAL A 150 5.69 6.97 7.96
CA VAL A 150 6.57 8.16 7.88
C VAL A 150 5.78 9.46 8.06
N CYS A 151 4.66 9.61 7.37
CA CYS A 151 3.84 10.83 7.46
C CYS A 151 3.22 11.05 8.85
N THR A 152 3.16 10.03 9.70
CA THR A 152 2.59 10.12 11.06
C THR A 152 3.62 10.09 12.16
N LEU A 153 4.92 10.16 11.85
CA LEU A 153 5.99 10.28 12.83
C LEU A 153 5.79 11.52 13.71
N LYS A 154 6.07 11.37 14.99
CA LYS A 154 5.99 12.42 16.01
C LYS A 154 7.36 12.99 16.34
N GLY A 155 7.42 14.16 16.94
CA GLY A 155 8.67 14.82 17.31
C GLY A 155 9.53 14.03 18.29
N ASP A 156 8.92 13.17 19.11
CA ASP A 156 9.58 12.25 20.04
C ASP A 156 9.87 10.84 19.46
N ALA A 157 9.68 10.67 18.15
CA ALA A 157 9.83 9.35 17.53
C ALA A 157 11.28 8.86 17.46
N TYR A 158 12.27 9.76 17.49
CA TYR A 158 13.67 9.41 17.28
C TYR A 158 14.40 9.27 18.63
N TYR A 159 15.06 8.14 18.78
CA TYR A 159 15.73 7.76 20.01
C TYR A 159 17.18 7.33 19.75
N TRP A 160 18.09 7.67 20.66
CA TRP A 160 19.48 7.24 20.70
C TRP A 160 19.73 6.54 22.04
N ASP A 161 20.16 5.27 22.00
CA ASP A 161 20.42 4.49 23.23
C ASP A 161 21.87 4.56 23.74
N GLY A 162 22.71 5.31 23.04
CA GLY A 162 24.13 5.46 23.32
C GLY A 162 25.02 4.68 22.34
N GLU A 163 24.44 3.76 21.58
CA GLU A 163 25.10 2.91 20.59
C GLU A 163 24.39 2.99 19.24
N ASP A 164 23.08 2.77 19.24
CA ASP A 164 22.25 2.72 18.04
C ASP A 164 21.16 3.80 18.01
N ALA A 165 20.78 4.21 16.81
CA ALA A 165 19.67 5.11 16.58
C ALA A 165 18.40 4.36 16.16
N TRP A 166 17.27 4.79 16.68
CA TRP A 166 15.99 4.13 16.52
C TRP A 166 14.87 5.10 16.16
N ILE A 167 13.87 4.62 15.42
CA ILE A 167 12.59 5.31 15.25
C ILE A 167 11.47 4.50 15.88
N LYS A 168 10.68 5.12 16.74
CA LYS A 168 9.42 4.59 17.24
C LYS A 168 8.31 4.89 16.24
N VAL A 169 7.71 3.84 15.69
CA VAL A 169 6.69 3.92 14.65
C VAL A 169 5.40 3.30 15.14
N TYR A 170 4.28 4.02 15.05
CA TYR A 170 2.97 3.45 15.29
C TYR A 170 2.45 2.75 14.03
N GLN A 171 2.31 1.44 14.09
CA GLN A 171 1.77 0.64 13.00
C GLN A 171 0.25 0.62 13.04
N ILE A 172 -0.42 1.42 12.21
CA ILE A 172 -1.88 1.59 12.19
C ILE A 172 -2.61 0.25 12.01
N LYS A 173 -2.09 -0.65 11.16
CA LYS A 173 -2.70 -1.98 10.92
C LYS A 173 -2.60 -2.92 12.12
N MET A 174 -1.51 -2.83 12.87
CA MET A 174 -1.22 -3.69 14.02
C MET A 174 -1.73 -3.09 15.34
N LYS A 175 -2.06 -1.80 15.33
CA LYS A 175 -2.40 -1.01 16.53
C LYS A 175 -1.33 -1.11 17.62
N ALA A 176 -0.07 -1.16 17.23
CA ALA A 176 1.08 -1.32 18.12
C ALA A 176 2.23 -0.41 17.71
N ASP A 177 3.02 0.01 18.70
CA ASP A 177 4.29 0.66 18.47
C ASP A 177 5.36 -0.35 18.07
N LYS A 178 6.29 0.09 17.23
CA LYS A 178 7.45 -0.67 16.80
C LYS A 178 8.68 0.21 16.81
N MET A 179 9.78 -0.33 17.31
CA MET A 179 11.12 0.29 17.20
C MET A 179 11.82 -0.25 15.95
N ILE A 180 12.38 0.63 15.15
CA ILE A 180 13.11 0.31 13.93
C ILE A 180 14.47 0.97 13.99
N PRO A 181 15.57 0.24 13.79
CA PRO A 181 16.90 0.82 13.73
C PRO A 181 17.01 1.71 12.49
N VAL A 182 17.73 2.81 12.63
CA VAL A 182 17.96 3.75 11.54
C VAL A 182 19.44 4.14 11.45
N PRO A 183 19.94 4.48 10.25
CA PRO A 183 21.26 5.02 10.12
C PRO A 183 21.45 6.26 11.00
N PHE A 184 22.58 6.33 11.72
CA PHE A 184 22.87 7.47 12.62
C PHE A 184 22.80 8.82 11.91
N MET A 185 23.28 8.89 10.67
CA MET A 185 23.20 10.10 9.85
C MET A 185 21.76 10.58 9.64
N LEU A 186 20.81 9.65 9.44
CA LEU A 186 19.37 10.01 9.32
C LEU A 186 18.85 10.56 10.64
N TYR A 187 19.22 9.92 11.77
CA TYR A 187 18.86 10.41 13.11
C TYR A 187 19.34 11.85 13.33
N GLU A 188 20.63 12.13 13.07
CA GLU A 188 21.19 13.48 13.26
C GLU A 188 20.48 14.53 12.41
N VAL A 189 20.28 14.25 11.12
CA VAL A 189 19.57 15.16 10.22
C VAL A 189 18.16 15.44 10.72
N MET A 190 17.47 14.41 11.24
CA MET A 190 16.12 14.57 11.77
C MET A 190 16.10 15.37 13.09
N GLN A 191 17.08 15.19 13.98
CA GLN A 191 17.21 16.00 15.19
C GLN A 191 17.41 17.49 14.85
N GLN A 192 18.25 17.76 13.85
CA GLN A 192 18.44 19.14 13.35
C GLN A 192 17.17 19.71 12.73
N TYR A 193 16.44 18.93 11.94
CA TYR A 193 15.18 19.33 11.31
C TYR A 193 14.11 19.63 12.37
N ILE A 194 13.96 18.77 13.39
CA ILE A 194 13.01 18.94 14.49
C ILE A 194 13.32 20.22 15.28
N LYS A 195 14.58 20.42 15.63
CA LYS A 195 15.03 21.61 16.33
C LYS A 195 14.83 22.88 15.51
N LYS A 196 15.23 22.90 14.25
CA LYS A 196 15.10 24.01 13.31
C LYS A 196 13.65 24.47 13.13
N ASN A 197 12.72 23.53 13.08
CA ASN A 197 11.31 23.79 12.83
C ASN A 197 10.48 23.87 14.11
N HIS A 198 11.10 23.87 15.30
CA HIS A 198 10.44 23.96 16.62
C HIS A 198 9.33 22.91 16.80
N ILE A 199 9.58 21.67 16.34
CA ILE A 199 8.60 20.56 16.41
C ILE A 199 8.60 20.00 17.84
N HIS A 200 7.43 20.03 18.50
CA HIS A 200 7.28 19.47 19.85
C HIS A 200 7.03 17.95 19.80
N ALA A 201 7.20 17.29 20.95
CA ALA A 201 7.09 15.83 21.08
C ALA A 201 5.82 15.24 20.46
N ASN A 202 4.68 15.87 20.67
CA ASN A 202 3.37 15.40 20.17
C ASN A 202 3.00 15.92 18.78
N ASP A 203 3.81 16.78 18.19
CA ASP A 203 3.56 17.28 16.84
C ASP A 203 3.94 16.25 15.79
N TYR A 204 3.32 16.31 14.63
CA TYR A 204 3.81 15.55 13.49
C TYR A 204 5.11 16.15 12.98
N VAL A 205 6.11 15.30 12.69
CA VAL A 205 7.39 15.75 12.14
C VAL A 205 7.18 16.39 10.76
N PHE A 206 6.35 15.74 9.94
CA PHE A 206 5.97 16.27 8.64
C PHE A 206 4.52 16.75 8.71
N GLN A 207 4.32 18.03 8.52
CA GLN A 207 3.00 18.67 8.70
C GLN A 207 2.41 19.11 7.37
N ALA A 208 1.09 18.99 7.26
CA ALA A 208 0.35 19.60 6.17
C ALA A 208 0.16 21.11 6.42
N GLU A 209 0.08 21.91 5.35
CA GLU A 209 -0.13 23.37 5.44
C GLU A 209 -1.35 23.77 6.29
N GLN A 210 -2.37 22.91 6.30
CA GLN A 210 -3.61 23.12 7.07
C GLN A 210 -3.57 22.50 8.47
N GLY A 211 -2.40 22.04 8.92
CA GLY A 211 -2.21 21.29 10.15
C GLY A 211 -2.44 19.78 9.99
N GLY A 212 -1.98 19.01 10.98
CA GLY A 212 -2.03 17.57 10.98
C GLY A 212 -0.92 16.89 10.16
N ALA A 213 -1.00 15.58 10.02
CA ALA A 213 0.01 14.78 9.32
C ALA A 213 0.10 15.13 7.82
N TYR A 214 1.31 15.03 7.28
CA TYR A 214 1.54 15.24 5.84
C TYR A 214 0.69 14.29 4.99
N ARG A 215 0.06 14.81 3.94
CA ARG A 215 -0.86 14.02 3.12
C ARG A 215 -0.09 13.14 2.13
N ILE A 216 -0.27 11.83 2.20
CA ILE A 216 0.38 10.84 1.33
C ILE A 216 0.22 11.20 -0.16
N GLY A 217 -0.99 11.53 -0.60
CA GLY A 217 -1.24 11.89 -2.00
C GLY A 217 -0.49 13.16 -2.43
N SER A 218 -0.35 14.13 -1.53
CA SER A 218 0.44 15.35 -1.79
C SER A 218 1.93 15.01 -1.92
N PHE A 219 2.47 14.16 -1.03
CA PHE A 219 3.85 13.70 -1.13
C PHE A 219 4.12 13.03 -2.49
N VAL A 220 3.34 12.00 -2.83
CA VAL A 220 3.53 11.25 -4.08
C VAL A 220 3.45 12.16 -5.31
N LYS A 221 2.46 13.06 -5.35
CA LYS A 221 2.31 14.01 -6.46
C LYS A 221 3.51 14.96 -6.56
N ARG A 222 3.90 15.59 -5.45
CA ARG A 222 5.02 16.53 -5.40
C ARG A 222 6.34 15.84 -5.73
N PHE A 223 6.59 14.65 -5.19
CA PHE A 223 7.82 13.90 -5.44
C PHE A 223 7.94 13.49 -6.91
N ARG A 224 6.87 12.97 -7.53
CA ARG A 224 6.82 12.70 -8.97
C ARG A 224 7.08 13.93 -9.82
N THR A 225 6.59 15.09 -9.39
CA THR A 225 6.87 16.37 -10.07
C THR A 225 8.36 16.71 -10.01
N GLN A 226 9.03 16.46 -8.87
CA GLN A 226 10.48 16.67 -8.74
C GLN A 226 11.26 15.67 -9.62
N CYS A 227 10.88 14.37 -9.61
CA CYS A 227 11.52 13.38 -10.49
C CYS A 227 11.47 13.83 -11.97
N LYS A 228 10.31 14.28 -12.44
CA LYS A 228 10.18 14.81 -13.81
C LYS A 228 11.00 16.09 -14.04
N LYS A 229 10.96 17.03 -13.09
CA LYS A 229 11.71 18.30 -13.17
C LYS A 229 13.22 18.06 -13.29
N HIS A 230 13.72 17.08 -12.57
CA HIS A 230 15.15 16.75 -12.52
C HIS A 230 15.53 15.58 -13.45
N LYS A 231 14.61 15.19 -14.36
CA LYS A 231 14.83 14.16 -15.40
C LYS A 231 15.37 12.85 -14.84
N ILE A 232 14.79 12.37 -13.74
CA ILE A 232 15.14 11.06 -13.20
C ILE A 232 14.75 9.99 -14.22
N ALA A 233 15.69 9.10 -14.57
CA ALA A 233 15.57 8.09 -15.62
C ALA A 233 14.90 8.65 -16.89
N ASP A 234 15.41 9.78 -17.37
CA ASP A 234 14.90 10.50 -18.56
C ASP A 234 13.39 10.76 -18.57
N CYS A 235 12.80 10.93 -17.38
CA CYS A 235 11.37 11.11 -17.11
C CYS A 235 10.49 9.84 -17.26
N GLU A 236 11.05 8.68 -17.52
CA GLU A 236 10.30 7.43 -17.66
C GLU A 236 9.92 6.81 -16.30
N TYR A 237 10.70 7.11 -15.27
CA TYR A 237 10.46 6.55 -13.93
C TYR A 237 9.19 7.11 -13.29
N VAL A 238 8.33 6.19 -12.84
CA VAL A 238 7.12 6.51 -12.08
C VAL A 238 7.30 6.12 -10.62
N PHE A 239 7.66 7.09 -9.79
CA PHE A 239 7.85 6.90 -8.35
C PHE A 239 6.64 6.27 -7.67
N LYS A 240 6.87 5.18 -6.93
CA LYS A 240 5.90 4.51 -6.05
C LYS A 240 6.55 4.25 -4.70
N THR A 241 5.92 4.69 -3.64
CA THR A 241 6.48 4.60 -2.28
C THR A 241 6.69 3.17 -1.79
N HIS A 242 5.86 2.23 -2.25
CA HIS A 242 5.92 0.85 -1.80
C HIS A 242 7.07 0.06 -2.44
N ASP A 243 7.54 0.50 -3.62
CA ASP A 243 8.61 -0.15 -4.33
C ASP A 243 9.94 -0.09 -3.54
N TYR A 244 10.21 0.99 -2.81
CA TYR A 244 11.39 1.12 -1.92
C TYR A 244 11.39 0.12 -0.78
N ARG A 245 10.23 -0.22 -0.26
CA ARG A 245 10.09 -1.26 0.73
C ARG A 245 10.37 -2.65 0.15
N HIS A 246 9.95 -2.90 -1.09
CA HIS A 246 10.29 -4.12 -1.82
C HIS A 246 11.80 -4.17 -2.09
N THR A 247 12.39 -3.07 -2.56
CA THR A 247 13.84 -2.97 -2.81
C THR A 247 14.64 -3.34 -1.57
N LEU A 248 14.34 -2.71 -0.43
CA LEU A 248 15.04 -2.99 0.83
C LEU A 248 14.86 -4.45 1.27
N ALA A 249 13.67 -5.00 1.14
CA ALA A 249 13.42 -6.38 1.50
C ALA A 249 14.17 -7.37 0.59
N THR A 250 14.25 -7.07 -0.71
CA THR A 250 15.00 -7.85 -1.68
C THR A 250 16.50 -7.78 -1.37
N GLN A 251 17.04 -6.59 -1.06
CA GLN A 251 18.44 -6.42 -0.65
C GLN A 251 18.77 -7.25 0.60
N PHE A 252 17.94 -7.16 1.65
CA PHE A 252 18.15 -7.98 2.85
C PHE A 252 18.13 -9.47 2.55
N TYR A 253 17.23 -9.90 1.67
CA TYR A 253 17.17 -11.31 1.27
C TYR A 253 18.42 -11.73 0.48
N ASP A 254 18.90 -10.89 -0.42
CA ASP A 254 20.13 -11.13 -1.21
C ASP A 254 21.38 -11.13 -0.34
N ASP A 255 21.39 -10.32 0.73
CA ASP A 255 22.43 -10.31 1.76
C ASP A 255 22.37 -11.53 2.71
N GLY A 256 21.40 -12.42 2.53
CA GLY A 256 21.27 -13.65 3.31
C GLY A 256 20.51 -13.48 4.64
N VAL A 257 19.85 -12.35 4.88
CA VAL A 257 19.03 -12.17 6.08
C VAL A 257 17.86 -13.16 6.06
N PRO A 258 17.61 -13.91 7.17
CA PRO A 258 16.50 -14.85 7.23
C PRO A 258 15.15 -14.17 6.95
N ILE A 259 14.30 -14.83 6.17
CA ILE A 259 13.01 -14.28 5.74
C ILE A 259 12.08 -13.92 6.91
N GLN A 260 12.15 -14.66 8.02
CA GLN A 260 11.42 -14.33 9.25
C GLN A 260 11.88 -12.99 9.83
N THR A 261 13.18 -12.73 9.84
CA THR A 261 13.75 -11.46 10.31
C THR A 261 13.29 -10.30 9.43
N ILE A 262 13.31 -10.49 8.10
CA ILE A 262 12.81 -9.49 7.14
C ILE A 262 11.32 -9.23 7.36
N ARG A 263 10.52 -10.29 7.54
CA ARG A 263 9.09 -10.19 7.85
C ARG A 263 8.86 -9.37 9.13
N ASP A 264 9.60 -9.71 10.18
CA ASP A 264 9.44 -9.07 11.48
C ASP A 264 9.94 -7.62 11.42
N TYR A 265 11.06 -7.36 10.72
CA TYR A 265 11.55 -6.00 10.46
C TYR A 265 10.53 -5.15 9.70
N LEU A 266 9.91 -5.69 8.67
CA LEU A 266 8.91 -4.96 7.90
C LEU A 266 7.53 -4.93 8.58
N GLY A 267 7.26 -5.77 9.58
CA GLY A 267 5.95 -5.88 10.24
C GLY A 267 4.88 -6.40 9.27
N HIS A 268 5.17 -7.50 8.58
CA HIS A 268 4.19 -8.20 7.75
C HIS A 268 3.38 -9.17 8.60
N VAL A 269 2.05 -9.03 8.56
CA VAL A 269 1.10 -9.86 9.33
C VAL A 269 0.82 -11.18 8.65
N ALA A 270 0.84 -11.21 7.32
CA ALA A 270 0.47 -12.37 6.52
C ALA A 270 1.71 -13.02 5.91
N GLU A 271 1.79 -14.34 6.03
CA GLU A 271 2.84 -15.18 5.45
C GLU A 271 2.90 -15.05 3.92
N GLU A 272 1.75 -14.80 3.27
CA GLU A 272 1.64 -14.56 1.83
C GLU A 272 2.42 -13.33 1.35
N MET A 273 2.54 -12.28 2.19
CA MET A 273 3.39 -11.13 1.83
C MET A 273 4.88 -11.49 1.84
N THR A 274 5.25 -12.49 2.63
CA THR A 274 6.64 -12.96 2.72
C THR A 274 6.95 -13.91 1.56
N LYS A 275 5.97 -14.66 1.07
CA LYS A 275 6.10 -15.54 -0.11
C LYS A 275 6.54 -14.78 -1.37
N GLN A 276 6.22 -13.49 -1.49
CA GLN A 276 6.69 -12.67 -2.61
C GLN A 276 8.23 -12.60 -2.69
N TYR A 277 8.93 -12.75 -1.57
CA TYR A 277 10.40 -12.76 -1.52
C TYR A 277 10.98 -14.16 -1.70
N VAL A 278 10.24 -15.21 -1.37
CA VAL A 278 10.63 -16.61 -1.58
C VAL A 278 10.62 -16.98 -3.06
N ASP A 279 9.69 -16.40 -3.81
CA ASP A 279 9.55 -16.66 -5.25
C ASP A 279 10.68 -16.04 -6.10
N TYR A 280 11.53 -15.20 -5.49
CA TYR A 280 12.80 -14.76 -6.08
C TYR A 280 13.95 -15.78 -5.93
N MET A 281 13.72 -16.92 -5.26
CA MET A 281 14.70 -18.01 -5.20
C MET A 281 15.24 -18.43 -6.57
N PRO A 282 14.45 -18.52 -7.65
CA PRO A 282 14.98 -18.83 -8.97
C PRO A 282 16.09 -17.89 -9.43
N LYS A 283 15.93 -16.57 -9.27
CA LYS A 283 16.97 -15.59 -9.62
C LYS A 283 18.22 -15.72 -8.76
N LYS A 284 18.07 -16.05 -7.48
CA LYS A 284 19.21 -16.26 -6.58
C LYS A 284 19.97 -17.55 -6.94
N ILE A 285 19.25 -18.59 -7.34
CA ILE A 285 19.83 -19.85 -7.84
C ILE A 285 20.53 -19.60 -9.17
N GLU A 286 19.90 -18.87 -10.09
CA GLU A 286 20.47 -18.48 -11.37
C GLU A 286 21.77 -17.69 -11.17
N LYS A 287 21.76 -16.64 -10.36
CA LYS A 287 22.93 -15.83 -10.01
C LYS A 287 24.03 -16.65 -9.29
N ALA A 288 23.64 -17.61 -8.44
CA ALA A 288 24.57 -18.50 -7.78
C ALA A 288 25.20 -19.48 -8.77
N ASN A 289 24.40 -19.97 -9.74
CA ASN A 289 24.89 -20.82 -10.82
C ASN A 289 25.85 -20.04 -11.73
N ASP A 290 25.47 -18.83 -12.17
CA ASP A 290 26.33 -17.97 -12.98
C ASP A 290 27.68 -17.70 -12.26
N ASN A 291 27.60 -17.31 -10.98
CA ASN A 291 28.82 -17.11 -10.16
C ASN A 291 29.67 -18.36 -9.96
N TYR A 292 29.05 -19.56 -10.03
CA TYR A 292 29.80 -20.82 -9.96
C TYR A 292 30.47 -21.15 -11.27
N PHE A 293 29.74 -21.04 -12.40
CA PHE A 293 30.23 -21.39 -13.73
C PHE A 293 31.17 -20.34 -14.34
N ASP A 294 31.05 -19.07 -13.92
CA ASP A 294 31.97 -18.00 -14.35
C ASP A 294 33.36 -18.10 -13.72
N LYS A 295 33.55 -18.96 -12.72
CA LYS A 295 34.89 -19.21 -12.16
C LYS A 295 35.68 -20.09 -13.08
N PRO A 296 36.91 -19.69 -13.50
CA PRO A 296 37.75 -20.46 -14.42
C PRO A 296 38.03 -21.91 -13.99
N GLU A 297 38.04 -22.15 -12.68
CA GLU A 297 38.24 -23.46 -12.05
C GLU A 297 37.05 -24.41 -12.15
N ASN A 298 35.86 -23.90 -12.50
CA ASN A 298 34.61 -24.67 -12.62
C ASN A 298 34.16 -24.87 -14.07
N ASN A 299 34.88 -24.34 -15.07
CA ASN A 299 34.63 -24.59 -16.48
C ASN A 299 35.10 -25.99 -16.84
N ILE A 300 34.13 -26.91 -17.09
CA ILE A 300 34.37 -28.29 -17.58
C ILE A 300 34.49 -28.28 -19.10
#